data_b98b9b8f6581e17e72f0a55dda3e88a2
#
_entry.id   b98b9b8f6581e17e72f0a55dda3e88a2
#
_cell.length_a   1.000
_cell.length_b   1.000
_cell.length_c   1.000
_cell.angle_alpha   90.00
_cell.angle_beta   90.00
_cell.angle_gamma   90.00
#
_symmetry.space_group_name_H-M   'P 1'
#
loop_
_entity.id
_entity.type
_entity.pdbx_description
1 polymer ?
#
loop_
_entity_poly.entity_id
_entity_poly.type
_entity_poly.pdbx_seq_one_letter_code
_entity_poly.pdbx_strand_id
1 'polypeptide(L)'
;MCNCALEKNKRVNQITNSNFNSSFSSFPSRFSKYFDVKSSFVKSSDVESSDIESSDIGDSCVRSSCVGSSQSSCVRDIDFGILQEFVIDPRLTDMVITENGRIWLDYGDGLKEKIPRIPMNNPSVLRRYAVWICAQLGKRLDDARPIADVSSASGIRIHAVLAPIVSMGAVIAVRFPSQGVCNLDMLYKKGMYSLSVKNILSLLVHMRANILITGSTGSGKTTLMRALLSEADSNDRIVSVEETRELCGFKGDYVSLSTRESNVEGKGEICLPELVKATLRMRPDRIVLGECRGEEIADLLRVFTSGHHGGMTTLHADDVYKVPARLMSLGLLAGLQPRALCALAAGAFDVVIHVERMNNKRIIHEIGVLTNGSDDYSRCLGLQNNSENVVLHGIPVMCMTVDKSTGAHYLAPSKCWNVFAQKWKIKKW
;
A
#
# COMPACT_ATOMS: atom_id res chain seq x y z
N MET A 1 42.78 12.42 41.23
CA MET A 1 42.74 12.33 39.76
C MET A 1 41.28 12.41 39.26
N CYS A 2 40.60 13.54 39.42
CA CYS A 2 39.17 13.65 39.05
C CYS A 2 38.75 15.06 38.59
N ASN A 3 39.69 15.91 38.14
CA ASN A 3 39.35 17.28 37.68
C ASN A 3 39.70 17.59 36.22
N CYS A 4 40.19 16.60 35.45
CA CYS A 4 40.58 16.83 34.05
C CYS A 4 39.53 16.45 33.02
N ALA A 5 38.41 15.76 33.43
CA ALA A 5 37.35 15.33 32.53
C ALA A 5 36.22 16.35 32.35
N LEU A 6 36.07 17.26 33.30
CA LEU A 6 35.00 18.28 33.29
C LEU A 6 35.33 19.53 32.44
N GLU A 7 36.61 19.83 32.26
CA GLU A 7 37.06 20.97 31.41
C GLU A 7 37.06 20.63 29.92
N LYS A 8 37.25 19.37 29.53
CA LYS A 8 37.20 18.96 28.11
C LYS A 8 35.77 19.00 27.56
N ASN A 9 34.75 18.70 28.37
CA ASN A 9 33.34 18.78 27.92
C ASN A 9 32.81 20.20 27.79
N LYS A 10 33.35 21.17 28.50
CA LYS A 10 32.96 22.58 28.33
C LYS A 10 33.56 23.22 27.07
N ARG A 11 34.76 22.81 26.63
CA ARG A 11 35.35 23.32 25.39
C ARG A 11 34.73 22.73 24.13
N VAL A 12 34.23 21.49 24.15
CA VAL A 12 33.56 20.89 23.00
C VAL A 12 32.19 21.52 22.80
N ASN A 13 31.45 21.87 23.87
CA ASN A 13 30.15 22.55 23.75
C ASN A 13 30.22 24.04 23.36
N GLN A 14 31.36 24.70 23.56
CA GLN A 14 31.54 26.06 23.07
C GLN A 14 31.97 26.15 21.62
N ILE A 15 32.66 25.15 21.09
CA ILE A 15 33.06 25.09 19.66
C ILE A 15 31.86 24.72 18.77
N THR A 16 30.93 23.90 19.25
CA THR A 16 29.71 23.55 18.50
C THR A 16 28.69 24.68 18.42
N ASN A 17 28.59 25.58 19.40
CA ASN A 17 27.66 26.69 19.37
C ASN A 17 28.17 27.93 18.59
N SER A 18 29.45 28.15 18.46
CA SER A 18 30.00 29.25 17.67
C SER A 18 29.98 29.03 16.17
N ASN A 19 30.11 27.75 15.72
CA ASN A 19 30.01 27.41 14.30
C ASN A 19 28.56 27.29 13.78
N PHE A 20 27.58 27.21 14.69
CA PHE A 20 26.17 27.11 14.29
C PHE A 20 25.55 28.46 13.88
N ASN A 21 26.04 29.56 14.45
CA ASN A 21 25.48 30.89 14.18
C ASN A 21 26.12 31.64 13.00
N SER A 22 27.32 31.24 12.55
CA SER A 22 28.00 31.95 11.46
C SER A 22 27.59 31.49 10.04
N SER A 23 26.92 30.33 9.92
CA SER A 23 26.47 29.81 8.63
C SER A 23 25.09 30.31 8.20
N PHE A 24 24.38 31.06 9.04
CA PHE A 24 23.01 31.52 8.77
C PHE A 24 22.91 32.88 8.08
N SER A 25 24.00 33.65 7.96
CA SER A 25 23.97 35.01 7.40
C SER A 25 23.94 35.10 5.87
N SER A 26 24.03 33.99 5.15
CA SER A 26 24.10 33.99 3.67
C SER A 26 22.86 33.45 2.94
N PHE A 27 21.76 33.16 3.66
CA PHE A 27 20.53 32.72 3.00
C PHE A 27 19.54 33.87 2.80
N PRO A 28 18.86 33.94 1.62
CA PRO A 28 17.78 34.90 1.42
C PRO A 28 16.66 34.70 2.44
N SER A 29 16.09 35.79 2.96
CA SER A 29 15.07 35.84 4.02
C SER A 29 13.80 34.98 3.77
N ARG A 30 13.61 34.45 2.58
CA ARG A 30 12.54 33.49 2.23
C ARG A 30 12.78 32.07 2.75
N PHE A 31 14.00 31.69 3.14
CA PHE A 31 14.33 30.36 3.63
C PHE A 31 14.11 30.18 5.13
N SER A 32 14.19 31.25 5.93
CA SER A 32 14.04 31.15 7.39
C SER A 32 12.65 30.61 7.79
N LYS A 33 11.64 30.86 6.98
CA LYS A 33 10.26 30.41 7.22
C LYS A 33 10.09 28.90 7.18
N TYR A 34 10.96 28.18 6.46
CA TYR A 34 10.86 26.72 6.28
C TYR A 34 11.84 25.92 7.17
N PHE A 35 12.76 26.60 7.85
CA PHE A 35 13.79 25.94 8.66
C PHE A 35 13.85 26.42 10.11
N ASP A 36 12.98 27.34 10.54
CA ASP A 36 12.85 27.76 11.93
C ASP A 36 12.08 26.70 12.74
N VAL A 37 12.77 25.62 13.08
CA VAL A 37 12.32 24.70 14.12
C VAL A 37 12.73 25.31 15.46
N LYS A 38 11.85 26.08 16.10
CA LYS A 38 11.96 26.41 17.52
C LYS A 38 11.99 25.12 18.31
N SER A 39 13.13 24.80 18.89
CA SER A 39 13.32 23.73 19.84
C SER A 39 12.52 24.01 21.11
N SER A 40 11.28 23.57 21.17
CA SER A 40 10.53 23.48 22.43
C SER A 40 10.92 22.18 23.14
N PHE A 41 12.06 22.19 23.81
CA PHE A 41 12.35 21.23 24.86
C PHE A 41 11.49 21.61 26.07
N VAL A 42 10.43 20.87 26.31
CA VAL A 42 9.69 20.90 27.56
C VAL A 42 10.54 20.17 28.61
N LYS A 43 11.08 20.90 29.56
CA LYS A 43 11.63 20.34 30.80
C LYS A 43 10.49 19.75 31.61
N SER A 44 10.57 18.47 31.91
CA SER A 44 9.75 17.85 32.94
C SER A 44 10.25 18.30 34.32
N SER A 45 9.47 19.05 35.03
CA SER A 45 9.54 19.14 36.48
C SER A 45 8.16 19.52 37.01
N ASP A 46 7.65 18.66 37.88
CA ASP A 46 6.69 18.89 38.93
C ASP A 46 5.30 19.46 38.58
N VAL A 47 4.29 18.60 38.62
CA VAL A 47 2.90 19.01 38.81
C VAL A 47 2.33 18.26 40.02
N GLU A 48 2.19 18.99 41.11
CA GLU A 48 1.34 18.66 42.23
C GLU A 48 -0.15 18.69 41.83
N SER A 49 -0.89 17.79 42.40
CA SER A 49 -2.33 17.63 42.27
C SER A 49 -3.07 18.80 42.97
N SER A 50 -4.02 19.40 42.29
CA SER A 50 -5.12 20.12 42.94
C SER A 50 -6.39 20.01 42.13
N ASP A 51 -7.44 19.51 42.79
CA ASP A 51 -8.82 19.39 42.37
C ASP A 51 -9.41 20.72 41.88
N ILE A 52 -10.15 20.70 40.78
CA ILE A 52 -11.15 21.72 40.46
C ILE A 52 -12.39 21.10 39.85
N GLU A 53 -13.50 21.45 40.47
CA GLU A 53 -14.86 21.04 40.23
C GLU A 53 -15.42 21.41 38.85
N SER A 54 -16.42 20.65 38.47
CA SER A 54 -17.32 20.80 37.34
C SER A 54 -18.10 22.12 37.35
N SER A 55 -18.19 22.84 36.25
CA SER A 55 -19.32 23.69 35.94
C SER A 55 -19.55 23.82 34.43
N ASP A 56 -20.81 23.67 34.06
CA ASP A 56 -21.45 23.80 32.76
C ASP A 56 -21.02 25.06 31.96
N ILE A 57 -20.76 24.86 30.67
CA ILE A 57 -21.02 25.95 29.70
C ILE A 57 -21.52 25.32 28.38
N GLY A 58 -22.64 25.84 27.97
CA GLY A 58 -23.54 25.40 26.95
C GLY A 58 -23.08 25.49 25.50
N ASP A 59 -23.88 24.81 24.70
CA ASP A 59 -24.02 24.86 23.25
C ASP A 59 -23.89 26.24 22.62
N SER A 60 -23.05 26.36 21.60
CA SER A 60 -23.33 27.25 20.48
C SER A 60 -22.73 26.68 19.19
N CYS A 61 -23.57 25.94 18.50
CA CYS A 61 -23.37 25.47 17.13
C CYS A 61 -23.41 26.66 16.16
N VAL A 62 -22.30 27.00 15.52
CA VAL A 62 -22.31 27.90 14.36
C VAL A 62 -22.21 27.05 13.11
N ARG A 63 -23.38 26.80 12.51
CA ARG A 63 -23.51 26.32 11.14
C ARG A 63 -23.08 27.42 10.18
N SER A 64 -21.97 27.22 9.48
CA SER A 64 -21.66 27.94 8.26
C SER A 64 -21.95 27.04 7.07
N SER A 65 -23.06 27.31 6.45
CA SER A 65 -23.46 26.79 5.13
C SER A 65 -22.55 27.38 4.05
N CYS A 66 -21.70 26.56 3.46
CA CYS A 66 -21.10 26.84 2.15
C CYS A 66 -21.61 25.81 1.14
N VAL A 67 -22.62 26.22 0.40
CA VAL A 67 -23.05 25.57 -0.85
C VAL A 67 -22.15 26.10 -1.96
N GLY A 68 -21.55 25.23 -2.76
CA GLY A 68 -21.06 25.59 -4.07
C GLY A 68 -19.66 25.06 -4.44
N SER A 69 -19.65 24.23 -5.48
CA SER A 69 -18.54 23.78 -6.33
C SER A 69 -17.69 22.60 -5.81
N SER A 70 -18.08 21.43 -6.31
CA SER A 70 -17.34 20.18 -6.30
C SER A 70 -16.06 20.25 -7.13
N GLN A 71 -14.97 20.63 -6.49
CA GLN A 71 -13.61 20.21 -6.82
C GLN A 71 -12.94 19.91 -5.48
N SER A 72 -13.02 18.65 -5.02
CA SER A 72 -12.20 18.19 -3.90
C SER A 72 -10.75 18.13 -4.39
N SER A 73 -10.03 19.24 -4.27
CA SER A 73 -8.59 19.23 -4.22
C SER A 73 -8.21 18.35 -3.03
N CYS A 74 -7.70 17.17 -3.30
CA CYS A 74 -7.13 16.29 -2.28
C CYS A 74 -6.00 17.07 -1.62
N VAL A 75 -6.25 17.62 -0.44
CA VAL A 75 -5.24 18.32 0.35
C VAL A 75 -4.19 17.27 0.70
N ARG A 76 -2.99 17.41 0.16
CA ARG A 76 -1.87 16.55 0.53
C ARG A 76 -1.47 16.94 1.94
N ASP A 77 -1.38 15.95 2.81
CA ASP A 77 -1.12 16.07 4.25
C ASP A 77 0.37 16.31 4.59
N ILE A 78 1.21 16.55 3.57
CA ILE A 78 2.64 16.85 3.69
C ILE A 78 2.95 18.14 2.96
N ASP A 79 3.72 19.00 3.60
CA ASP A 79 4.35 20.17 2.97
C ASP A 79 5.66 19.73 2.30
N PHE A 80 5.76 19.91 0.98
CA PHE A 80 6.97 19.62 0.22
C PHE A 80 7.88 20.85 0.07
N GLY A 81 7.52 22.00 0.67
CA GLY A 81 8.32 23.21 0.69
C GLY A 81 8.74 23.64 -0.72
N ILE A 82 10.06 23.66 -0.96
CA ILE A 82 10.63 24.09 -2.24
C ILE A 82 10.27 23.19 -3.43
N LEU A 83 9.82 21.97 -3.20
CA LEU A 83 9.39 21.02 -4.24
C LEU A 83 7.88 20.99 -4.43
N GLN A 84 7.14 21.86 -3.73
CA GLN A 84 5.68 21.95 -3.82
C GLN A 84 5.21 22.20 -5.27
N GLU A 85 5.98 22.93 -6.06
CA GLU A 85 5.66 23.21 -7.45
C GLU A 85 5.48 21.95 -8.33
N PHE A 86 6.19 20.86 -8.02
CA PHE A 86 6.06 19.59 -8.75
C PHE A 86 4.90 18.74 -8.20
N VAL A 87 4.63 18.87 -6.91
CA VAL A 87 3.67 18.04 -6.19
C VAL A 87 2.22 18.48 -6.43
N ILE A 88 1.99 19.67 -6.95
CA ILE A 88 0.64 20.19 -7.29
C ILE A 88 0.02 19.40 -8.45
N ASP A 89 0.83 18.87 -9.38
CA ASP A 89 0.31 18.11 -10.52
C ASP A 89 -0.26 16.75 -10.03
N PRO A 90 -1.56 16.49 -10.21
CA PRO A 90 -2.19 15.24 -9.73
C PRO A 90 -1.75 13.99 -10.50
N ARG A 91 -1.09 14.16 -11.68
CA ARG A 91 -0.58 13.07 -12.50
C ARG A 91 0.76 12.53 -11.98
N LEU A 92 1.44 13.26 -11.07
CA LEU A 92 2.72 12.85 -10.52
C LEU A 92 2.56 11.54 -9.73
N THR A 93 3.27 10.50 -10.15
CA THR A 93 3.27 9.17 -9.53
C THR A 93 4.51 8.93 -8.68
N ASP A 94 5.68 9.36 -9.15
CA ASP A 94 6.94 9.15 -8.42
C ASP A 94 7.85 10.38 -8.57
N MET A 95 8.61 10.68 -7.51
CA MET A 95 9.64 11.70 -7.49
C MET A 95 10.89 11.11 -6.84
N VAL A 96 12.02 11.23 -7.51
CA VAL A 96 13.32 10.77 -6.99
C VAL A 96 14.29 11.95 -6.94
N ILE A 97 14.92 12.15 -5.79
CA ILE A 97 15.97 13.14 -5.59
C ILE A 97 17.27 12.36 -5.34
N THR A 98 18.22 12.54 -6.22
CA THR A 98 19.52 11.85 -6.13
C THR A 98 20.48 12.57 -5.18
N GLU A 99 21.54 11.90 -4.76
CA GLU A 99 22.55 12.44 -3.81
C GLU A 99 23.21 13.76 -4.26
N ASN A 100 23.24 14.02 -5.57
CA ASN A 100 23.73 15.28 -6.15
C ASN A 100 22.62 16.32 -6.38
N GLY A 101 21.43 16.11 -5.83
CA GLY A 101 20.31 17.04 -5.87
C GLY A 101 19.55 17.12 -7.20
N ARG A 102 19.79 16.18 -8.13
CA ARG A 102 18.98 16.08 -9.35
C ARG A 102 17.60 15.50 -9.04
N ILE A 103 16.57 16.05 -9.66
CA ILE A 103 15.17 15.65 -9.42
C ILE A 103 14.64 14.98 -10.66
N TRP A 104 14.07 13.80 -10.46
CA TRP A 104 13.43 12.98 -11.48
C TRP A 104 11.96 12.80 -11.13
N LEU A 105 11.07 13.08 -12.09
CA LEU A 105 9.63 12.99 -11.93
C LEU A 105 9.07 11.99 -12.92
N ASP A 106 8.16 11.12 -12.45
CA ASP A 106 7.37 10.21 -13.29
C ASP A 106 5.89 10.60 -13.25
N TYR A 107 5.30 10.73 -14.43
CA TYR A 107 3.87 10.99 -14.62
C TYR A 107 3.14 9.77 -15.21
N GLY A 108 3.77 8.58 -15.11
CA GLY A 108 3.28 7.31 -15.66
C GLY A 108 3.88 6.91 -17.00
N ASP A 109 4.78 7.73 -17.55
CA ASP A 109 5.48 7.52 -18.81
C ASP A 109 7.02 7.36 -18.65
N GLY A 110 7.49 7.21 -17.41
CA GLY A 110 8.88 7.04 -17.01
C GLY A 110 9.49 8.30 -16.40
N LEU A 111 10.62 8.08 -15.71
CA LEU A 111 11.35 9.15 -15.01
C LEU A 111 11.97 10.16 -15.99
N LYS A 112 11.66 11.43 -15.78
CA LYS A 112 12.22 12.57 -16.55
C LYS A 112 12.83 13.58 -15.60
N GLU A 113 14.04 14.02 -15.89
CA GLU A 113 14.71 15.03 -15.09
C GLU A 113 13.99 16.38 -15.17
N LYS A 114 13.89 17.03 -14.01
CA LYS A 114 13.35 18.40 -13.87
C LYS A 114 14.30 19.24 -13.01
N ILE A 115 14.45 20.49 -13.43
CA ILE A 115 15.28 21.47 -12.72
C ILE A 115 14.36 22.23 -11.76
N PRO A 116 14.58 22.17 -10.43
CA PRO A 116 13.80 22.95 -9.47
C PRO A 116 14.20 24.43 -9.54
N ARG A 117 13.31 25.32 -9.13
CA ARG A 117 13.61 26.76 -9.02
C ARG A 117 14.74 27.05 -8.04
N ILE A 118 14.88 26.21 -7.02
CA ILE A 118 15.91 26.30 -6.00
C ILE A 118 16.77 25.04 -6.10
N PRO A 119 18.06 25.15 -6.45
CA PRO A 119 18.95 24.02 -6.56
C PRO A 119 19.12 23.27 -5.22
N MET A 120 19.13 21.92 -5.28
CA MET A 120 19.35 21.05 -4.14
C MET A 120 20.71 20.36 -4.16
N ASN A 121 21.66 20.89 -4.93
CA ASN A 121 22.99 20.30 -5.14
C ASN A 121 23.96 20.41 -3.94
N ASN A 122 23.58 21.11 -2.87
CA ASN A 122 24.34 21.16 -1.62
C ASN A 122 23.98 19.94 -0.75
N PRO A 123 24.94 19.04 -0.43
CA PRO A 123 24.68 17.83 0.37
C PRO A 123 24.07 18.12 1.75
N SER A 124 24.49 19.21 2.40
CA SER A 124 23.96 19.60 3.71
C SER A 124 22.51 20.08 3.64
N VAL A 125 22.12 20.76 2.54
CA VAL A 125 20.74 21.18 2.30
C VAL A 125 19.86 19.97 2.02
N LEU A 126 20.32 19.06 1.17
CA LEU A 126 19.61 17.84 0.82
C LEU A 126 19.39 16.94 2.03
N ARG A 127 20.44 16.76 2.87
CA ARG A 127 20.33 16.03 4.14
C ARG A 127 19.26 16.64 5.05
N ARG A 128 19.29 17.96 5.26
CA ARG A 128 18.30 18.64 6.10
C ARG A 128 16.89 18.53 5.55
N TYR A 129 16.74 18.59 4.24
CA TYR A 129 15.45 18.40 3.59
C TYR A 129 14.92 16.97 3.82
N ALA A 130 15.77 15.94 3.69
CA ALA A 130 15.39 14.54 3.95
C ALA A 130 14.92 14.35 5.41
N VAL A 131 15.67 14.89 6.37
CA VAL A 131 15.29 14.84 7.79
C VAL A 131 13.97 15.57 8.05
N TRP A 132 13.81 16.77 7.48
CA TRP A 132 12.61 17.59 7.66
C TRP A 132 11.35 16.92 7.10
N ILE A 133 11.42 16.34 5.89
CA ILE A 133 10.23 15.71 5.28
C ILE A 133 9.82 14.44 6.02
N CYS A 134 10.78 13.65 6.52
CA CYS A 134 10.49 12.48 7.34
C CYS A 134 9.92 12.87 8.72
N ALA A 135 10.42 13.95 9.32
CA ALA A 135 9.97 14.44 10.62
C ALA A 135 8.50 14.90 10.63
N GLN A 136 7.97 15.42 9.51
CA GLN A 136 6.55 15.76 9.38
C GLN A 136 5.63 14.56 9.60
N LEU A 137 6.13 13.35 9.29
CA LEU A 137 5.41 12.08 9.46
C LEU A 137 5.82 11.34 10.74
N GLY A 138 6.50 12.05 11.67
CA GLY A 138 6.91 11.52 12.97
C GLY A 138 8.06 10.50 12.90
N LYS A 139 8.77 10.40 11.75
CA LYS A 139 9.87 9.45 11.58
C LYS A 139 11.21 10.14 11.82
N ARG A 140 12.02 9.55 12.69
CA ARG A 140 13.39 9.96 12.94
C ARG A 140 14.31 9.48 11.80
N LEU A 141 15.13 10.39 11.28
CA LEU A 141 16.15 10.13 10.27
C LEU A 141 17.44 10.88 10.66
N ASP A 142 18.48 10.16 11.07
CA ASP A 142 19.76 10.72 11.52
C ASP A 142 20.90 9.71 11.37
N ASP A 143 22.08 10.01 11.93
CA ASP A 143 23.26 9.15 11.82
C ASP A 143 23.09 7.78 12.50
N ALA A 144 22.25 7.69 13.53
CA ALA A 144 21.93 6.43 14.20
C ALA A 144 20.91 5.60 13.44
N ARG A 145 20.04 6.27 12.65
CA ARG A 145 19.04 5.64 11.78
C ARG A 145 19.06 6.35 10.42
N PRO A 146 20.03 6.00 9.54
CA PRO A 146 20.24 6.71 8.29
C PRO A 146 19.28 6.30 7.16
N ILE A 147 18.36 5.36 7.41
CA ILE A 147 17.35 4.89 6.48
C ILE A 147 15.97 5.09 7.13
N ALA A 148 15.04 5.67 6.41
CA ALA A 148 13.66 5.82 6.84
C ALA A 148 12.70 5.47 5.70
N ASP A 149 11.71 4.63 6.04
CA ASP A 149 10.48 4.42 5.27
C ASP A 149 9.33 5.00 6.05
N VAL A 150 8.55 5.85 5.41
CA VAL A 150 7.42 6.50 6.06
C VAL A 150 6.29 6.74 5.07
N SER A 151 5.06 6.68 5.57
CA SER A 151 3.87 6.96 4.78
C SER A 151 2.93 7.93 5.48
N SER A 152 2.30 8.78 4.69
CA SER A 152 1.28 9.70 5.15
C SER A 152 -0.11 9.07 5.26
N ALA A 153 -1.04 9.75 5.92
CA ALA A 153 -2.44 9.33 5.97
C ALA A 153 -3.10 9.34 4.58
N SER A 154 -2.64 10.20 3.66
CA SER A 154 -3.10 10.25 2.26
C SER A 154 -2.47 9.17 1.38
N GLY A 155 -1.56 8.33 1.90
CA GLY A 155 -0.91 7.25 1.17
C GLY A 155 0.34 7.64 0.40
N ILE A 156 0.90 8.84 0.62
CA ILE A 156 2.21 9.22 0.08
C ILE A 156 3.28 8.42 0.82
N ARG A 157 4.19 7.78 0.09
CA ARG A 157 5.31 7.02 0.64
C ARG A 157 6.61 7.76 0.40
N ILE A 158 7.44 7.86 1.42
CA ILE A 158 8.77 8.47 1.35
C ILE A 158 9.78 7.46 1.84
N HIS A 159 10.75 7.14 1.01
CA HIS A 159 11.96 6.41 1.36
C HIS A 159 13.14 7.36 1.31
N ALA A 160 13.87 7.50 2.40
CA ALA A 160 15.03 8.39 2.48
C ALA A 160 16.24 7.67 3.05
N VAL A 161 17.40 7.91 2.44
CA VAL A 161 18.68 7.33 2.86
C VAL A 161 19.72 8.44 2.98
N LEU A 162 20.40 8.51 4.12
CA LEU A 162 21.44 9.50 4.40
C LEU A 162 22.85 8.97 4.13
N ALA A 163 23.81 9.88 3.92
CA ALA A 163 25.22 9.55 4.03
C ALA A 163 25.54 9.08 5.48
N PRO A 164 26.46 8.10 5.69
CA PRO A 164 27.38 7.53 4.72
C PRO A 164 26.87 6.30 3.94
N ILE A 165 25.58 5.94 4.09
CA ILE A 165 24.99 4.81 3.29
C ILE A 165 24.98 5.18 1.80
N VAL A 166 24.63 6.42 1.46
CA VAL A 166 24.87 7.03 0.15
C VAL A 166 26.14 7.85 0.21
N SER A 167 26.76 8.17 -0.94
CA SER A 167 28.07 8.81 -0.99
C SER A 167 28.07 10.20 -0.35
N MET A 168 26.98 10.98 -0.53
CA MET A 168 26.85 12.32 0.04
C MET A 168 25.38 12.71 0.25
N GLY A 169 25.14 13.63 1.18
CA GLY A 169 23.83 14.22 1.41
C GLY A 169 22.74 13.20 1.74
N ALA A 170 21.84 12.98 0.82
CA ALA A 170 20.74 12.02 0.92
C ALA A 170 20.23 11.59 -0.47
N VAL A 171 19.56 10.44 -0.52
CA VAL A 171 18.67 10.05 -1.62
C VAL A 171 17.26 9.98 -1.07
N ILE A 172 16.28 10.52 -1.82
CA ILE A 172 14.89 10.53 -1.42
C ILE A 172 14.04 10.02 -2.58
N ALA A 173 13.23 9.00 -2.32
CA ALA A 173 12.21 8.52 -3.28
C ALA A 173 10.83 8.76 -2.67
N VAL A 174 9.96 9.40 -3.43
CA VAL A 174 8.58 9.69 -3.02
C VAL A 174 7.64 9.05 -4.03
N ARG A 175 6.73 8.22 -3.54
CA ARG A 175 5.64 7.67 -4.34
C ARG A 175 4.33 8.32 -3.93
N PHE A 176 3.60 8.81 -4.93
CA PHE A 176 2.29 9.42 -4.75
C PHE A 176 1.19 8.42 -5.10
N PRO A 177 0.15 8.29 -4.27
CA PRO A 177 -0.98 7.45 -4.60
C PRO A 177 -1.68 8.01 -5.85
N SER A 178 -2.12 7.12 -6.73
CA SER A 178 -2.91 7.50 -7.90
C SER A 178 -4.17 8.24 -7.48
N GLN A 179 -4.26 9.51 -7.83
CA GLN A 179 -5.45 10.34 -7.57
C GLN A 179 -6.47 10.08 -8.69
N GLY A 180 -7.70 9.78 -8.33
CA GLY A 180 -8.79 9.60 -9.26
C GLY A 180 -9.70 8.42 -8.93
N VAL A 181 -10.91 8.48 -9.48
CA VAL A 181 -11.88 7.40 -9.38
C VAL A 181 -11.31 6.18 -10.10
N CYS A 182 -11.04 5.12 -9.34
CA CYS A 182 -10.61 3.84 -9.90
C CYS A 182 -11.82 2.89 -9.82
N ASN A 183 -12.47 2.65 -10.95
CA ASN A 183 -13.60 1.72 -11.07
C ASN A 183 -13.43 0.81 -12.28
N LEU A 184 -14.28 -0.20 -12.39
CA LEU A 184 -14.22 -1.17 -13.49
C LEU A 184 -14.43 -0.50 -14.86
N ASP A 185 -15.27 0.54 -14.96
CA ASP A 185 -15.48 1.26 -16.23
C ASP A 185 -14.22 1.94 -16.74
N MET A 186 -13.48 2.58 -15.84
CA MET A 186 -12.21 3.22 -16.20
C MET A 186 -11.17 2.20 -16.68
N LEU A 187 -11.06 1.05 -16.02
CA LEU A 187 -10.11 -0.01 -16.41
C LEU A 187 -10.51 -0.66 -17.73
N TYR A 188 -11.82 -0.84 -17.96
CA TYR A 188 -12.36 -1.27 -19.26
C TYR A 188 -11.98 -0.28 -20.37
N LYS A 189 -12.21 1.03 -20.16
CA LYS A 189 -11.85 2.07 -21.14
C LYS A 189 -10.33 2.14 -21.42
N LYS A 190 -9.51 1.77 -20.42
CA LYS A 190 -8.05 1.66 -20.61
C LYS A 190 -7.63 0.35 -21.30
N GLY A 191 -8.57 -0.53 -21.63
CA GLY A 191 -8.31 -1.77 -22.35
C GLY A 191 -7.70 -2.88 -21.50
N MET A 192 -7.94 -2.87 -20.18
CA MET A 192 -7.44 -3.91 -19.29
C MET A 192 -8.17 -5.26 -19.52
N TYR A 193 -9.41 -5.22 -19.96
CA TYR A 193 -10.27 -6.37 -20.26
C TYR A 193 -11.44 -5.98 -21.17
N SER A 194 -12.18 -7.00 -21.68
CA SER A 194 -13.39 -6.82 -22.48
C SER A 194 -14.61 -6.49 -21.63
N LEU A 195 -15.69 -6.06 -22.26
CA LEU A 195 -16.97 -5.80 -21.59
C LEU A 195 -17.54 -7.05 -20.92
N SER A 196 -17.42 -8.20 -21.55
CA SER A 196 -17.86 -9.49 -20.98
C SER A 196 -17.12 -9.80 -19.68
N VAL A 197 -15.79 -9.61 -19.67
CA VAL A 197 -14.97 -9.80 -18.47
C VAL A 197 -15.34 -8.79 -17.38
N LYS A 198 -15.59 -7.52 -17.73
CA LYS A 198 -16.09 -6.51 -16.78
C LYS A 198 -17.34 -7.00 -16.06
N ASN A 199 -18.33 -7.52 -16.82
CA ASN A 199 -19.59 -7.99 -16.26
C ASN A 199 -19.37 -9.19 -15.31
N ILE A 200 -18.43 -10.10 -15.65
CA ILE A 200 -18.07 -11.20 -14.77
C ILE A 200 -17.42 -10.67 -13.48
N LEU A 201 -16.49 -9.73 -13.56
CA LEU A 201 -15.84 -9.15 -12.40
C LEU A 201 -16.85 -8.48 -11.46
N SER A 202 -17.77 -7.67 -12.01
CA SER A 202 -18.85 -7.05 -11.24
C SER A 202 -19.73 -8.11 -10.57
N LEU A 203 -20.14 -9.16 -11.30
CA LEU A 203 -20.92 -10.26 -10.74
C LEU A 203 -20.19 -10.97 -9.59
N LEU A 204 -18.91 -11.28 -9.72
CA LEU A 204 -18.11 -11.92 -8.67
C LEU A 204 -18.07 -11.09 -7.39
N VAL A 205 -17.93 -9.76 -7.50
CA VAL A 205 -17.97 -8.85 -6.35
C VAL A 205 -19.33 -8.85 -5.68
N HIS A 206 -20.44 -8.75 -6.45
CA HIS A 206 -21.80 -8.76 -5.90
C HIS A 206 -22.16 -10.11 -5.27
N MET A 207 -21.64 -11.22 -5.80
CA MET A 207 -21.81 -12.55 -5.20
C MET A 207 -20.83 -12.83 -4.06
N ARG A 208 -20.07 -11.82 -3.61
CA ARG A 208 -19.13 -11.90 -2.49
C ARG A 208 -18.08 -13.00 -2.65
N ALA A 209 -17.52 -13.15 -3.85
CA ALA A 209 -16.40 -14.05 -4.08
C ALA A 209 -15.16 -13.60 -3.32
N ASN A 210 -14.43 -14.54 -2.72
CA ASN A 210 -13.10 -14.29 -2.18
C ASN A 210 -12.08 -14.30 -3.34
N ILE A 211 -11.45 -13.17 -3.61
CA ILE A 211 -10.63 -12.96 -4.81
C ILE A 211 -9.15 -12.83 -4.45
N LEU A 212 -8.32 -13.66 -5.08
CA LEU A 212 -6.86 -13.53 -5.06
C LEU A 212 -6.38 -12.88 -6.36
N ILE A 213 -5.73 -11.73 -6.26
CA ILE A 213 -5.17 -11.03 -7.43
C ILE A 213 -3.67 -11.25 -7.50
N THR A 214 -3.18 -11.78 -8.63
CA THR A 214 -1.77 -12.12 -8.80
C THR A 214 -1.12 -11.36 -9.94
N GLY A 215 0.21 -11.32 -9.96
CA GLY A 215 1.01 -10.66 -10.99
C GLY A 215 2.31 -10.07 -10.46
N SER A 216 3.17 -9.61 -11.35
CA SER A 216 4.44 -8.96 -11.03
C SER A 216 4.27 -7.59 -10.37
N THR A 217 5.36 -7.01 -9.88
CA THR A 217 5.37 -5.62 -9.37
C THR A 217 4.99 -4.65 -10.48
N GLY A 218 4.11 -3.70 -10.17
CA GLY A 218 3.65 -2.70 -11.14
C GLY A 218 2.66 -3.20 -12.20
N SER A 219 2.21 -4.47 -12.15
CA SER A 219 1.22 -5.03 -13.09
C SER A 219 -0.18 -4.43 -12.91
N GLY A 220 -0.47 -3.78 -11.77
CA GLY A 220 -1.75 -3.14 -11.51
C GLY A 220 -2.67 -3.92 -10.56
N LYS A 221 -2.14 -4.85 -9.75
CA LYS A 221 -2.90 -5.63 -8.75
C LYS A 221 -3.73 -4.75 -7.83
N THR A 222 -3.11 -3.82 -7.12
CA THR A 222 -3.78 -2.90 -6.19
C THR A 222 -4.80 -2.02 -6.91
N THR A 223 -4.50 -1.61 -8.16
CA THR A 223 -5.42 -0.83 -8.99
C THR A 223 -6.68 -1.63 -9.34
N LEU A 224 -6.52 -2.91 -9.73
CA LEU A 224 -7.66 -3.79 -9.99
C LEU A 224 -8.46 -4.03 -8.70
N MET A 225 -7.78 -4.29 -7.57
CA MET A 225 -8.43 -4.48 -6.28
C MET A 225 -9.27 -3.25 -5.88
N ARG A 226 -8.74 -2.04 -6.04
CA ARG A 226 -9.50 -0.79 -5.83
C ARG A 226 -10.75 -0.72 -6.72
N ALA A 227 -10.61 -1.06 -8.00
CA ALA A 227 -11.72 -1.05 -8.93
C ALA A 227 -12.80 -2.09 -8.58
N LEU A 228 -12.40 -3.28 -8.13
CA LEU A 228 -13.34 -4.30 -7.66
C LEU A 228 -14.04 -3.85 -6.37
N LEU A 229 -13.31 -3.29 -5.41
CA LEU A 229 -13.90 -2.78 -4.17
C LEU A 229 -14.88 -1.61 -4.41
N SER A 230 -14.69 -0.83 -5.47
CA SER A 230 -15.64 0.23 -5.83
C SER A 230 -17.00 -0.29 -6.32
N GLU A 231 -17.11 -1.58 -6.68
CA GLU A 231 -18.35 -2.26 -7.05
C GLU A 231 -19.03 -2.91 -5.82
N ALA A 232 -18.41 -2.88 -4.64
CA ALA A 232 -19.04 -3.41 -3.42
C ALA A 232 -20.30 -2.61 -3.06
N ASP A 233 -21.22 -3.25 -2.35
CA ASP A 233 -22.43 -2.57 -1.86
C ASP A 233 -22.03 -1.41 -0.94
N SER A 234 -22.71 -0.27 -1.08
CA SER A 234 -22.46 0.93 -0.26
C SER A 234 -22.72 0.71 1.23
N ASN A 235 -23.49 -0.32 1.59
CA ASN A 235 -23.79 -0.71 2.96
C ASN A 235 -22.76 -1.71 3.53
N ASP A 236 -21.85 -2.25 2.69
CA ASP A 236 -20.80 -3.15 3.17
C ASP A 236 -19.78 -2.40 3.99
N ARG A 237 -19.52 -2.90 5.21
CA ARG A 237 -18.39 -2.47 6.04
C ARG A 237 -17.13 -3.14 5.55
N ILE A 238 -16.23 -2.37 4.95
CA ILE A 238 -14.95 -2.85 4.42
C ILE A 238 -13.85 -2.52 5.42
N VAL A 239 -13.10 -3.52 5.87
CA VAL A 239 -11.92 -3.34 6.69
C VAL A 239 -10.69 -3.80 5.91
N SER A 240 -9.79 -2.87 5.60
CA SER A 240 -8.52 -3.18 4.94
C SER A 240 -7.37 -3.23 5.93
N VAL A 241 -6.41 -4.11 5.64
CA VAL A 241 -5.14 -4.25 6.34
C VAL A 241 -4.00 -4.09 5.34
N GLU A 242 -3.08 -3.17 5.59
CA GLU A 242 -1.99 -2.86 4.68
C GLU A 242 -0.71 -2.51 5.46
N GLU A 243 0.45 -2.82 4.91
CA GLU A 243 1.71 -2.27 5.44
C GLU A 243 1.75 -0.75 5.26
N THR A 244 1.36 -0.29 4.09
CA THR A 244 1.23 1.11 3.75
C THR A 244 -0.08 1.34 3.02
N ARG A 245 -0.81 2.39 3.40
CA ARG A 245 -2.12 2.71 2.84
C ARG A 245 -2.06 3.03 1.35
N GLU A 246 -2.59 2.14 0.53
CA GLU A 246 -2.81 2.34 -0.91
C GLU A 246 -4.29 2.36 -1.26
N LEU A 247 -5.09 1.66 -0.47
CA LEU A 247 -6.53 1.55 -0.65
C LEU A 247 -7.20 2.74 0.03
N CYS A 248 -7.67 3.68 -0.76
CA CYS A 248 -8.34 4.89 -0.27
C CYS A 248 -9.42 5.36 -1.25
N GLY A 249 -10.29 6.27 -0.81
CA GLY A 249 -11.30 6.91 -1.67
C GLY A 249 -12.56 6.08 -1.91
N PHE A 250 -12.87 5.12 -1.03
CA PHE A 250 -14.14 4.38 -1.09
C PHE A 250 -15.29 5.18 -0.47
N LYS A 251 -16.48 4.96 -1.01
CA LYS A 251 -17.75 5.46 -0.42
C LYS A 251 -18.28 4.42 0.56
N GLY A 252 -18.90 4.87 1.64
CA GLY A 252 -19.46 3.97 2.64
C GLY A 252 -18.58 3.77 3.87
N ASP A 253 -18.84 2.70 4.63
CA ASP A 253 -18.13 2.37 5.87
C ASP A 253 -16.82 1.64 5.55
N TYR A 254 -15.75 2.43 5.43
CA TYR A 254 -14.41 1.93 5.12
C TYR A 254 -13.42 2.25 6.24
N VAL A 255 -12.76 1.22 6.77
CA VAL A 255 -11.74 1.33 7.81
C VAL A 255 -10.41 0.78 7.28
N SER A 256 -9.36 1.57 7.34
CA SER A 256 -8.00 1.17 6.95
C SER A 256 -7.11 0.99 8.18
N LEU A 257 -6.61 -0.22 8.38
CA LEU A 257 -5.60 -0.55 9.37
C LEU A 257 -4.24 -0.61 8.69
N SER A 258 -3.22 -0.02 9.30
CA SER A 258 -1.83 -0.11 8.81
C SER A 258 -0.90 -0.55 9.92
N THR A 259 0.15 -1.26 9.54
CA THR A 259 1.23 -1.68 10.45
C THR A 259 1.87 -0.46 11.11
N ARG A 260 2.44 -0.69 12.26
CA ARG A 260 3.25 0.29 12.97
C ARG A 260 4.60 -0.32 13.31
N GLU A 261 5.67 0.33 12.93
CA GLU A 261 7.01 -0.05 13.36
C GLU A 261 7.22 0.21 14.85
N SER A 262 8.14 -0.54 15.45
CA SER A 262 8.56 -0.31 16.82
C SER A 262 9.12 1.11 17.02
N ASN A 263 8.89 1.68 18.18
CA ASN A 263 9.47 2.97 18.57
C ASN A 263 11.00 2.86 18.80
N VAL A 264 11.63 3.95 19.24
CA VAL A 264 13.08 4.01 19.51
C VAL A 264 13.53 2.98 20.56
N GLU A 265 12.62 2.60 21.48
CA GLU A 265 12.86 1.63 22.54
C GLU A 265 12.56 0.17 22.10
N GLY A 266 12.22 -0.06 20.83
CA GLY A 266 11.84 -1.38 20.31
C GLY A 266 10.43 -1.83 20.73
N LYS A 267 9.57 -0.92 21.19
CA LYS A 267 8.22 -1.24 21.67
C LYS A 267 7.14 -0.72 20.72
N GLY A 268 5.96 -1.35 20.80
CA GLY A 268 4.76 -0.87 20.14
C GLY A 268 4.69 -1.18 18.64
N GLU A 269 5.44 -2.17 18.17
CA GLU A 269 5.27 -2.76 16.85
C GLU A 269 3.89 -3.40 16.74
N ILE A 270 3.26 -3.24 15.58
CA ILE A 270 2.00 -3.91 15.22
C ILE A 270 2.18 -4.48 13.82
N CYS A 271 2.18 -5.79 13.71
CA CYS A 271 2.42 -6.50 12.45
C CYS A 271 1.11 -6.89 11.72
N LEU A 272 1.23 -7.30 10.46
CA LEU A 272 0.09 -7.70 9.64
C LEU A 272 -0.75 -8.83 10.26
N PRO A 273 -0.18 -9.94 10.80
CA PRO A 273 -0.96 -11.00 11.43
C PRO A 273 -1.84 -10.52 12.59
N GLU A 274 -1.35 -9.58 13.40
CA GLU A 274 -2.14 -9.00 14.50
C GLU A 274 -3.31 -8.17 13.98
N LEU A 275 -3.09 -7.39 12.93
CA LEU A 275 -4.13 -6.58 12.30
C LEU A 275 -5.20 -7.45 11.63
N VAL A 276 -4.81 -8.53 10.93
CA VAL A 276 -5.77 -9.48 10.34
C VAL A 276 -6.65 -10.09 11.43
N LYS A 277 -6.09 -10.50 12.58
CA LYS A 277 -6.88 -11.00 13.72
C LYS A 277 -7.80 -9.92 14.32
N ALA A 278 -7.33 -8.67 14.36
CA ALA A 278 -8.13 -7.56 14.88
C ALA A 278 -9.37 -7.30 14.02
N THR A 279 -9.32 -7.49 12.70
CA THR A 279 -10.47 -7.28 11.80
C THR A 279 -11.68 -8.09 12.21
N LEU A 280 -11.50 -9.33 12.70
CA LEU A 280 -12.57 -10.22 13.12
C LEU A 280 -13.46 -9.65 14.24
N ARG A 281 -12.92 -8.70 15.04
CA ARG A 281 -13.64 -8.04 16.13
C ARG A 281 -14.29 -6.72 15.71
N MET A 282 -14.12 -6.34 14.44
CA MET A 282 -14.60 -5.06 13.91
C MET A 282 -15.91 -5.18 13.11
N ARG A 283 -16.55 -6.38 13.12
CA ARG A 283 -17.76 -6.68 12.36
C ARG A 283 -17.66 -6.32 10.88
N PRO A 284 -16.63 -6.82 10.18
CA PRO A 284 -16.46 -6.52 8.75
C PRO A 284 -17.45 -7.34 7.91
N ASP A 285 -18.00 -6.73 6.86
CA ASP A 285 -18.69 -7.44 5.79
C ASP A 285 -17.69 -7.93 4.73
N ARG A 286 -16.57 -7.18 4.55
CA ARG A 286 -15.45 -7.58 3.70
C ARG A 286 -14.13 -7.30 4.38
N ILE A 287 -13.23 -8.28 4.33
CA ILE A 287 -11.84 -8.13 4.81
C ILE A 287 -10.91 -8.10 3.62
N VAL A 288 -10.07 -7.09 3.57
CA VAL A 288 -9.12 -6.88 2.48
C VAL A 288 -7.70 -6.82 3.03
N LEU A 289 -6.82 -7.68 2.52
CA LEU A 289 -5.39 -7.58 2.79
C LEU A 289 -4.72 -6.99 1.55
N GLY A 290 -4.06 -5.85 1.67
CA GLY A 290 -3.44 -5.15 0.53
C GLY A 290 -2.50 -6.05 -0.25
N GLU A 291 -1.59 -6.73 0.43
CA GLU A 291 -0.67 -7.70 -0.14
C GLU A 291 -0.28 -8.76 0.90
N CYS A 292 -0.20 -10.00 0.45
CA CYS A 292 0.26 -11.14 1.25
C CYS A 292 1.72 -11.47 0.91
N ARG A 293 2.62 -11.30 1.88
CA ARG A 293 4.07 -11.49 1.71
C ARG A 293 4.70 -12.46 2.70
N GLY A 294 4.05 -12.72 3.83
CA GLY A 294 4.60 -13.45 4.97
C GLY A 294 3.59 -14.33 5.71
N GLU A 295 3.74 -14.37 7.02
CA GLU A 295 3.02 -15.25 7.93
C GLU A 295 1.52 -14.94 8.03
N GLU A 296 1.09 -13.73 7.68
CA GLU A 296 -0.30 -13.29 7.67
C GLU A 296 -1.21 -14.16 6.80
N ILE A 297 -0.62 -14.92 5.86
CA ILE A 297 -1.36 -15.88 5.01
C ILE A 297 -2.14 -16.88 5.84
N ALA A 298 -1.58 -17.38 6.95
CA ALA A 298 -2.22 -18.38 7.78
C ALA A 298 -3.51 -17.84 8.43
N ASP A 299 -3.46 -16.62 8.92
CA ASP A 299 -4.62 -15.97 9.53
C ASP A 299 -5.65 -15.58 8.48
N LEU A 300 -5.22 -15.08 7.30
CA LEU A 300 -6.10 -14.76 6.19
C LEU A 300 -6.89 -15.99 5.69
N LEU A 301 -6.21 -17.12 5.48
CA LEU A 301 -6.85 -18.37 5.05
C LEU A 301 -7.91 -18.83 6.07
N ARG A 302 -7.61 -18.74 7.35
CA ARG A 302 -8.58 -19.06 8.43
C ARG A 302 -9.79 -18.13 8.39
N VAL A 303 -9.56 -16.83 8.20
CA VAL A 303 -10.64 -15.84 8.09
C VAL A 303 -11.57 -16.17 6.92
N PHE A 304 -11.03 -16.40 5.73
CA PHE A 304 -11.83 -16.66 4.53
C PHE A 304 -12.54 -18.02 4.57
N THR A 305 -12.02 -18.99 5.32
CA THR A 305 -12.70 -20.28 5.53
C THR A 305 -13.69 -20.28 6.69
N SER A 306 -13.74 -19.20 7.50
CA SER A 306 -14.65 -19.07 8.66
C SER A 306 -15.95 -18.33 8.34
N GLY A 307 -16.36 -18.26 7.08
CA GLY A 307 -17.62 -17.64 6.66
C GLY A 307 -17.51 -16.14 6.30
N HIS A 308 -16.31 -15.55 6.25
CA HIS A 308 -16.11 -14.21 5.73
C HIS A 308 -15.95 -14.27 4.21
N HIS A 309 -16.97 -13.77 3.50
CA HIS A 309 -17.03 -13.76 2.03
C HIS A 309 -16.81 -12.37 1.47
N GLY A 310 -16.37 -12.29 0.20
CA GLY A 310 -16.11 -11.04 -0.49
C GLY A 310 -14.79 -10.40 -0.11
N GLY A 311 -13.90 -11.18 0.50
CA GLY A 311 -12.54 -10.76 0.84
C GLY A 311 -11.63 -10.70 -0.39
N MET A 312 -10.59 -9.88 -0.30
CA MET A 312 -9.61 -9.73 -1.40
C MET A 312 -8.20 -9.61 -0.85
N THR A 313 -7.25 -10.16 -1.61
CA THR A 313 -5.83 -9.91 -1.36
C THR A 313 -5.03 -9.96 -2.65
N THR A 314 -3.79 -9.42 -2.61
CA THR A 314 -2.85 -9.57 -3.71
C THR A 314 -1.69 -10.47 -3.33
N LEU A 315 -1.11 -11.13 -4.34
CA LEU A 315 0.03 -12.03 -4.20
C LEU A 315 0.95 -11.90 -5.42
N HIS A 316 2.25 -11.99 -5.20
CA HIS A 316 3.20 -12.13 -6.31
C HIS A 316 3.26 -13.58 -6.79
N ALA A 317 2.77 -13.82 -8.02
CA ALA A 317 2.95 -15.05 -8.77
C ALA A 317 2.93 -14.72 -10.26
N ASP A 318 3.62 -15.53 -11.09
CA ASP A 318 3.78 -15.24 -12.52
C ASP A 318 2.61 -15.73 -13.38
N ASP A 319 1.81 -16.67 -12.88
CA ASP A 319 0.63 -17.23 -13.53
C ASP A 319 -0.26 -17.95 -12.49
N VAL A 320 -1.43 -18.41 -12.91
CA VAL A 320 -2.37 -19.16 -12.03
C VAL A 320 -1.78 -20.49 -11.58
N TYR A 321 -0.99 -21.18 -12.43
CA TYR A 321 -0.40 -22.48 -12.10
C TYR A 321 0.67 -22.39 -11.01
N LYS A 322 1.37 -21.24 -10.88
CA LYS A 322 2.42 -21.00 -9.87
C LYS A 322 1.88 -20.50 -8.52
N VAL A 323 0.61 -20.09 -8.45
CA VAL A 323 -0.01 -19.66 -7.19
C VAL A 323 0.12 -20.70 -6.07
N PRO A 324 -0.15 -22.00 -6.30
CA PRO A 324 0.02 -23.03 -5.28
C PRO A 324 1.41 -23.06 -4.66
N ALA A 325 2.46 -23.02 -5.50
CA ALA A 325 3.84 -23.04 -5.04
C ALA A 325 4.16 -21.80 -4.16
N ARG A 326 3.65 -20.63 -4.55
CA ARG A 326 3.83 -19.40 -3.77
C ARG A 326 3.11 -19.44 -2.43
N LEU A 327 1.84 -19.91 -2.41
CA LEU A 327 1.08 -20.11 -1.18
C LEU A 327 1.77 -21.15 -0.27
N MET A 328 2.32 -22.22 -0.85
CA MET A 328 3.08 -23.23 -0.11
C MET A 328 4.29 -22.61 0.59
N SER A 329 5.06 -21.80 -0.12
CA SER A 329 6.21 -21.08 0.45
C SER A 329 5.82 -20.19 1.63
N LEU A 330 4.76 -19.40 1.51
CA LEU A 330 4.28 -18.52 2.59
C LEU A 330 3.68 -19.32 3.76
N GLY A 331 2.94 -20.38 3.47
CA GLY A 331 2.35 -21.22 4.50
C GLY A 331 3.40 -21.96 5.35
N LEU A 332 4.49 -22.40 4.72
CA LEU A 332 5.62 -23.00 5.44
C LEU A 332 6.30 -21.97 6.35
N LEU A 333 6.49 -20.73 5.90
CA LEU A 333 6.98 -19.64 6.75
C LEU A 333 6.06 -19.38 7.94
N ALA A 334 4.74 -19.46 7.73
CA ALA A 334 3.73 -19.33 8.79
C ALA A 334 3.56 -20.59 9.67
N GLY A 335 4.42 -21.60 9.53
CA GLY A 335 4.39 -22.85 10.31
C GLY A 335 3.23 -23.78 9.97
N LEU A 336 2.52 -23.60 8.83
CA LEU A 336 1.47 -24.49 8.40
C LEU A 336 2.06 -25.77 7.77
N GLN A 337 1.47 -26.92 8.11
CA GLN A 337 1.78 -28.14 7.41
C GLN A 337 1.22 -28.11 5.98
N PRO A 338 1.93 -28.65 4.98
CA PRO A 338 1.51 -28.62 3.56
C PRO A 338 0.08 -29.09 3.32
N ARG A 339 -0.33 -30.18 3.98
CA ARG A 339 -1.67 -30.74 3.86
C ARG A 339 -2.76 -29.80 4.39
N ALA A 340 -2.51 -29.16 5.53
CA ALA A 340 -3.42 -28.18 6.10
C ALA A 340 -3.54 -26.94 5.22
N LEU A 341 -2.41 -26.46 4.69
CA LEU A 341 -2.40 -25.35 3.76
C LEU A 341 -3.20 -25.64 2.48
N CYS A 342 -3.03 -26.82 1.85
CA CYS A 342 -3.79 -27.20 0.66
C CYS A 342 -5.30 -27.19 0.92
N ALA A 343 -5.72 -27.73 2.06
CA ALA A 343 -7.15 -27.77 2.46
C ALA A 343 -7.71 -26.36 2.67
N LEU A 344 -6.98 -25.50 3.39
CA LEU A 344 -7.40 -24.12 3.67
C LEU A 344 -7.42 -23.28 2.38
N ALA A 345 -6.36 -23.34 1.56
CA ALA A 345 -6.24 -22.49 0.38
C ALA A 345 -7.27 -22.82 -0.70
N ALA A 346 -7.60 -24.09 -0.91
CA ALA A 346 -8.66 -24.48 -1.84
C ALA A 346 -10.05 -23.98 -1.41
N GLY A 347 -10.30 -23.85 -0.11
CA GLY A 347 -11.57 -23.33 0.42
C GLY A 347 -11.62 -21.81 0.63
N ALA A 348 -10.46 -21.15 0.74
CA ALA A 348 -10.37 -19.74 1.07
C ALA A 348 -10.60 -18.83 -0.15
N PHE A 349 -10.08 -19.19 -1.32
CA PHE A 349 -10.17 -18.38 -2.53
C PHE A 349 -11.11 -19.01 -3.55
N ASP A 350 -12.12 -18.24 -3.93
CA ASP A 350 -13.07 -18.64 -4.98
C ASP A 350 -12.53 -18.41 -6.37
N VAL A 351 -11.75 -17.33 -6.55
CA VAL A 351 -11.25 -16.89 -7.85
C VAL A 351 -9.83 -16.35 -7.73
N VAL A 352 -9.00 -16.69 -8.68
CA VAL A 352 -7.67 -16.12 -8.89
C VAL A 352 -7.70 -15.27 -10.15
N ILE A 353 -7.25 -14.03 -10.10
CA ILE A 353 -7.16 -13.14 -11.26
C ILE A 353 -5.69 -12.76 -11.46
N HIS A 354 -5.11 -13.21 -12.56
CA HIS A 354 -3.73 -12.88 -12.90
C HIS A 354 -3.64 -11.67 -13.81
N VAL A 355 -2.88 -10.66 -13.38
CA VAL A 355 -2.68 -9.39 -14.08
C VAL A 355 -1.25 -9.27 -14.57
N GLU A 356 -1.08 -8.94 -15.84
CA GLU A 356 0.21 -8.80 -16.48
C GLU A 356 0.36 -7.43 -17.16
N ARG A 357 1.62 -7.00 -17.33
CA ARG A 357 1.96 -5.83 -18.15
C ARG A 357 2.54 -6.29 -19.47
N MET A 358 1.75 -6.17 -20.53
CA MET A 358 2.14 -6.52 -21.90
C MET A 358 2.15 -5.27 -22.78
N ASN A 359 3.25 -5.02 -23.51
CA ASN A 359 3.37 -3.88 -24.41
C ASN A 359 2.92 -2.54 -23.80
N ASN A 360 3.37 -2.27 -22.58
CA ASN A 360 3.03 -1.09 -21.76
C ASN A 360 1.55 -0.99 -21.34
N LYS A 361 0.70 -1.97 -21.66
CA LYS A 361 -0.68 -2.08 -21.20
C LYS A 361 -0.78 -3.07 -20.05
N ARG A 362 -1.63 -2.77 -19.09
CA ARG A 362 -2.00 -3.69 -17.99
C ARG A 362 -3.23 -4.44 -18.42
N ILE A 363 -3.18 -5.78 -18.40
CA ILE A 363 -4.26 -6.64 -18.84
C ILE A 363 -4.52 -7.75 -17.83
N ILE A 364 -5.75 -8.24 -17.77
CA ILE A 364 -6.04 -9.52 -17.12
C ILE A 364 -5.62 -10.60 -18.11
N HIS A 365 -4.61 -11.40 -17.72
CA HIS A 365 -4.05 -12.48 -18.54
C HIS A 365 -4.77 -13.80 -18.33
N GLU A 366 -5.15 -14.10 -17.07
CA GLU A 366 -5.86 -15.31 -16.71
C GLU A 366 -6.88 -15.06 -15.61
N ILE A 367 -7.97 -15.82 -15.64
CA ILE A 367 -8.88 -16.00 -14.50
C ILE A 367 -8.88 -17.49 -14.18
N GLY A 368 -8.68 -17.84 -12.92
CA GLY A 368 -8.55 -19.23 -12.50
C GLY A 368 -9.17 -19.50 -11.14
N VAL A 369 -9.02 -20.74 -10.70
CA VAL A 369 -9.47 -21.25 -9.39
C VAL A 369 -8.37 -22.08 -8.75
N LEU A 370 -8.46 -22.27 -7.43
CA LEU A 370 -7.61 -23.21 -6.70
C LEU A 370 -8.43 -24.44 -6.35
N THR A 371 -7.84 -25.62 -6.51
CA THR A 371 -8.46 -26.91 -6.17
C THR A 371 -7.44 -27.82 -5.48
N ASN A 372 -7.93 -28.64 -4.58
CA ASN A 372 -7.16 -29.70 -3.95
C ASN A 372 -7.45 -31.11 -4.50
N GLY A 373 -8.09 -31.21 -5.66
CA GLY A 373 -8.38 -32.48 -6.32
C GLY A 373 -9.70 -33.16 -5.94
N SER A 374 -10.54 -32.51 -5.07
CA SER A 374 -11.79 -33.10 -4.58
C SER A 374 -13.08 -32.50 -5.16
N ASP A 375 -12.98 -31.48 -6.01
CA ASP A 375 -14.09 -30.68 -6.51
C ASP A 375 -14.41 -30.97 -8.01
N ASP A 376 -15.43 -30.26 -8.54
CA ASP A 376 -15.86 -30.40 -9.93
C ASP A 376 -14.79 -29.98 -10.94
N TYR A 377 -13.92 -29.03 -10.58
CA TYR A 377 -12.81 -28.61 -11.44
C TYR A 377 -11.80 -29.72 -11.61
N SER A 378 -11.50 -30.46 -10.55
CA SER A 378 -10.60 -31.60 -10.57
C SER A 378 -11.18 -32.75 -11.42
N ARG A 379 -12.47 -32.99 -11.25
CA ARG A 379 -13.18 -33.99 -12.10
C ARG A 379 -13.15 -33.62 -13.56
N CYS A 380 -13.35 -32.36 -13.90
CA CYS A 380 -13.27 -31.82 -15.26
C CYS A 380 -11.91 -32.09 -15.93
N LEU A 381 -10.82 -32.05 -15.16
CA LEU A 381 -9.44 -32.26 -15.64
C LEU A 381 -8.94 -33.70 -15.45
N GLY A 382 -9.73 -34.59 -14.84
CA GLY A 382 -9.29 -35.94 -14.51
C GLY A 382 -8.22 -36.00 -13.43
N LEU A 383 -8.11 -34.96 -12.58
CA LEU A 383 -7.21 -34.95 -11.45
C LEU A 383 -7.75 -35.86 -10.35
N GLN A 384 -6.95 -36.88 -9.97
CA GLN A 384 -7.30 -37.79 -8.89
C GLN A 384 -6.44 -37.47 -7.67
N ASN A 385 -7.09 -37.28 -6.52
CA ASN A 385 -6.39 -37.26 -5.25
C ASN A 385 -6.12 -38.68 -4.79
N ASN A 386 -4.88 -39.04 -4.53
CA ASN A 386 -4.56 -40.14 -3.65
C ASN A 386 -4.73 -39.64 -2.20
N SER A 387 -5.38 -40.42 -1.38
CA SER A 387 -5.66 -40.11 0.04
C SER A 387 -4.41 -39.72 0.84
N GLU A 388 -3.22 -40.06 0.35
CA GLU A 388 -1.94 -39.79 0.99
C GLU A 388 -1.31 -38.46 0.55
N ASN A 389 -1.58 -37.98 -0.70
CA ASN A 389 -0.97 -36.77 -1.25
C ASN A 389 -2.03 -35.74 -1.71
N VAL A 390 -2.41 -34.84 -0.82
CA VAL A 390 -3.26 -33.70 -1.18
C VAL A 390 -2.37 -32.62 -1.81
N VAL A 391 -2.59 -32.33 -3.09
CA VAL A 391 -1.85 -31.32 -3.84
C VAL A 391 -2.79 -30.17 -4.20
N LEU A 392 -2.36 -28.95 -3.99
CA LEU A 392 -3.07 -27.77 -4.44
C LEU A 392 -2.73 -27.49 -5.91
N HIS A 393 -3.74 -27.29 -6.73
CA HIS A 393 -3.60 -26.96 -8.15
C HIS A 393 -4.22 -25.59 -8.44
N GLY A 394 -3.55 -24.77 -9.24
CA GLY A 394 -4.13 -23.60 -9.88
C GLY A 394 -4.65 -23.96 -11.26
N ILE A 395 -5.91 -23.71 -11.54
CA ILE A 395 -6.57 -24.07 -12.79
C ILE A 395 -7.10 -22.82 -13.47
N PRO A 396 -6.55 -22.40 -14.62
CA PRO A 396 -7.15 -21.33 -15.41
C PRO A 396 -8.51 -21.75 -15.97
N VAL A 397 -9.54 -20.95 -15.76
CA VAL A 397 -10.87 -21.10 -16.37
C VAL A 397 -11.03 -20.21 -17.59
N MET A 398 -10.21 -19.15 -17.68
CA MET A 398 -10.06 -18.30 -18.85
C MET A 398 -8.58 -17.95 -19.02
N CYS A 399 -8.11 -17.96 -20.26
CA CYS A 399 -6.72 -17.59 -20.60
C CYS A 399 -6.70 -16.59 -21.74
N MET A 400 -5.68 -15.73 -21.74
CA MET A 400 -5.37 -14.87 -22.87
C MET A 400 -5.03 -15.71 -24.10
N THR A 401 -5.65 -15.41 -25.22
CA THR A 401 -5.38 -16.02 -26.50
C THR A 401 -5.29 -14.94 -27.60
N VAL A 402 -4.82 -15.31 -28.76
CA VAL A 402 -4.68 -14.41 -29.91
C VAL A 402 -5.62 -14.87 -31.00
N ASP A 403 -6.44 -13.95 -31.49
CA ASP A 403 -7.24 -14.19 -32.68
C ASP A 403 -6.32 -14.30 -33.89
N LYS A 404 -6.32 -15.45 -34.54
CA LYS A 404 -5.43 -15.73 -35.68
C LYS A 404 -5.71 -14.87 -36.92
N SER A 405 -6.92 -14.32 -37.02
CA SER A 405 -7.34 -13.49 -38.18
C SER A 405 -7.00 -12.02 -37.98
N THR A 406 -7.15 -11.51 -36.75
CA THR A 406 -6.98 -10.09 -36.44
C THR A 406 -5.70 -9.75 -35.68
N GLY A 407 -5.03 -10.78 -35.09
CA GLY A 407 -3.92 -10.60 -34.17
C GLY A 407 -4.34 -10.01 -32.81
N ALA A 408 -5.62 -9.86 -32.55
CA ALA A 408 -6.13 -9.29 -31.32
C ALA A 408 -6.03 -10.25 -30.13
N HIS A 409 -5.59 -9.74 -28.98
CA HIS A 409 -5.55 -10.51 -27.74
C HIS A 409 -6.91 -10.44 -27.04
N TYR A 410 -7.42 -11.58 -26.61
CA TYR A 410 -8.66 -11.66 -25.82
C TYR A 410 -8.62 -12.82 -24.84
N LEU A 411 -9.40 -12.75 -23.75
CA LEU A 411 -9.59 -13.87 -22.82
C LEU A 411 -10.58 -14.87 -23.41
N ALA A 412 -10.15 -16.13 -23.53
CA ALA A 412 -10.97 -17.22 -24.01
C ALA A 412 -11.28 -18.22 -22.89
N PRO A 413 -12.47 -18.83 -22.91
CA PRO A 413 -12.82 -19.92 -21.99
C PRO A 413 -11.89 -21.14 -22.15
N SER A 414 -11.51 -21.75 -21.04
CA SER A 414 -10.79 -23.01 -20.98
C SER A 414 -11.74 -24.23 -20.82
N LYS A 415 -11.19 -25.43 -20.70
CA LYS A 415 -11.98 -26.63 -20.46
C LYS A 415 -12.89 -26.57 -19.24
N CYS A 416 -12.45 -25.90 -18.18
CA CYS A 416 -13.18 -25.78 -16.90
C CYS A 416 -14.14 -24.60 -16.84
N TRP A 417 -14.32 -23.85 -17.94
CA TRP A 417 -15.23 -22.71 -17.99
C TRP A 417 -16.68 -23.06 -17.61
N ASN A 418 -17.21 -24.18 -18.10
CA ASN A 418 -18.60 -24.54 -17.83
C ASN A 418 -18.88 -24.75 -16.34
N VAL A 419 -17.93 -25.36 -15.61
CA VAL A 419 -18.01 -25.54 -14.15
C VAL A 419 -18.01 -24.17 -13.46
N PHE A 420 -17.13 -23.27 -13.87
CA PHE A 420 -17.05 -21.92 -13.34
C PHE A 420 -18.34 -21.12 -13.64
N ALA A 421 -18.80 -21.14 -14.89
CA ALA A 421 -20.01 -20.43 -15.31
C ALA A 421 -21.26 -20.92 -14.55
N GLN A 422 -21.36 -22.23 -14.29
CA GLN A 422 -22.45 -22.81 -13.52
C GLN A 422 -22.39 -22.36 -12.04
N LYS A 423 -21.24 -22.42 -11.39
CA LYS A 423 -21.04 -21.97 -10.00
C LYS A 423 -21.48 -20.53 -9.83
N TRP A 424 -21.08 -19.64 -10.74
CA TRP A 424 -21.34 -18.22 -10.66
C TRP A 424 -22.60 -17.75 -11.42
N LYS A 425 -23.41 -18.69 -11.94
CA LYS A 425 -24.66 -18.42 -12.69
C LYS A 425 -24.44 -17.46 -13.87
N ILE A 426 -23.30 -17.55 -14.54
CA ILE A 426 -22.98 -16.75 -15.73
C ILE A 426 -23.79 -17.29 -16.91
N LYS A 427 -24.76 -16.52 -17.40
CA LYS A 427 -25.74 -16.98 -18.41
C LYS A 427 -25.21 -16.94 -19.85
N LYS A 428 -24.28 -16.02 -20.15
CA LYS A 428 -23.66 -15.86 -21.50
C LYS A 428 -22.24 -15.30 -21.36
N TRP A 429 -21.36 -15.83 -22.19
CA TRP A 429 -20.00 -15.33 -22.41
C TRP A 429 -19.94 -14.58 -23.72
#